data_1b03225a355887d00f065cab64e3bd5c
#
_entry.id   1b03225a355887d00f065cab64e3bd5c
#
_cell.length_a   1.000
_cell.length_b   1.000
_cell.length_c   1.000
_cell.angle_alpha   90.00
_cell.angle_beta   90.00
_cell.angle_gamma   90.00
#
_symmetry.space_group_name_H-M   'P 1'
#
loop_
_entity.id
_entity.type
_entity.pdbx_description
1 polymer ?
#
loop_
_entity_poly.entity_id
_entity_poly.type
_entity_poly.pdbx_seq_one_letter_code
_entity_poly.pdbx_strand_id
1 'polypeptide(L)'
;MLEKLENTVVTPIASVTKPNPYIQAATRDNTRKAYQQDIRHFSSWGVLPTTSECIVLYLQAFASQLNPRTLMRRLTALKNWHVYQGFSDPTASPWVRKTLKGILNVHGKPKNRALALSVEQLTQMVLWLKEQNTLAMYRNNALLQVGFFGAFRASELVSLQFENISFVPEGIDVLIPRSKTDPIGNGQSCAIPYGQGELCPVTALKIWCEKAEITEGAIFRGINSHGKLNTQSLSPQSISLIIKKVAIACQIPQANTFSSHSLRRGFATTASRKGAPFISIMRHGRWRNESTVLAYIAEGQRFEFNAAQIILNDPAD
;
A
#
# COMPACT_ATOMS: atom_id res chain seq x y z
N MET A 1 68.56 -8.18 -14.28
CA MET A 1 67.79 -9.15 -13.54
C MET A 1 66.44 -8.52 -13.23
N LEU A 2 65.53 -8.69 -14.19
CA LEU A 2 64.16 -8.14 -14.09
C LEU A 2 63.24 -9.35 -13.90
N GLU A 3 62.79 -9.53 -12.67
CA GLU A 3 61.83 -10.55 -12.32
C GLU A 3 60.44 -10.18 -12.84
N LYS A 4 59.84 -11.12 -13.53
CA LYS A 4 58.49 -11.09 -14.06
C LYS A 4 57.49 -11.02 -12.91
N LEU A 5 56.72 -9.93 -12.87
CA LEU A 5 55.45 -9.87 -12.14
C LEU A 5 54.44 -10.75 -12.90
N GLU A 6 54.14 -11.90 -12.38
CA GLU A 6 53.07 -12.76 -12.88
C GLU A 6 51.72 -12.06 -12.64
N ASN A 7 51.05 -11.80 -13.74
CA ASN A 7 49.65 -11.39 -13.76
C ASN A 7 48.80 -12.52 -13.15
N THR A 8 48.44 -12.39 -11.89
CA THR A 8 47.40 -13.20 -11.30
C THR A 8 46.08 -12.76 -11.89
N VAL A 9 45.63 -13.44 -12.92
CA VAL A 9 44.29 -13.32 -13.47
C VAL A 9 43.32 -13.77 -12.36
N VAL A 10 42.70 -12.82 -11.69
CA VAL A 10 41.56 -13.09 -10.81
C VAL A 10 40.43 -13.57 -11.68
N THR A 11 40.25 -14.86 -11.76
CA THR A 11 39.12 -15.49 -12.43
C THR A 11 37.86 -15.01 -11.71
N PRO A 12 36.90 -14.39 -12.44
CA PRO A 12 35.62 -14.06 -11.82
C PRO A 12 35.00 -15.37 -11.33
N ILE A 13 34.46 -15.36 -10.11
CA ILE A 13 33.63 -16.47 -9.61
C ILE A 13 32.36 -16.47 -10.46
N ALA A 14 32.52 -17.03 -11.65
CA ALA A 14 31.38 -17.29 -12.54
C ALA A 14 30.67 -18.52 -12.02
N SER A 15 29.37 -18.42 -12.00
CA SER A 15 28.39 -19.48 -11.81
C SER A 15 27.94 -19.81 -10.39
N VAL A 16 27.28 -18.87 -9.74
CA VAL A 16 26.07 -19.28 -8.98
C VAL A 16 24.94 -19.37 -10.00
N THR A 17 24.81 -20.48 -10.65
CA THR A 17 23.98 -20.69 -11.85
C THR A 17 22.48 -20.82 -11.60
N LYS A 18 22.02 -20.67 -10.37
CA LYS A 18 20.59 -20.44 -10.05
C LYS A 18 20.50 -19.46 -8.89
N PRO A 19 19.72 -18.37 -9.04
CA PRO A 19 19.55 -17.44 -7.93
C PRO A 19 18.95 -18.19 -6.76
N ASN A 20 19.61 -18.12 -5.59
CA ASN A 20 19.15 -18.77 -4.36
C ASN A 20 17.69 -18.35 -4.08
N PRO A 21 16.72 -19.28 -4.09
CA PRO A 21 15.31 -18.97 -3.94
C PRO A 21 15.00 -18.29 -2.60
N TYR A 22 15.76 -18.56 -1.57
CA TYR A 22 15.58 -17.94 -0.25
C TYR A 22 16.05 -16.47 -0.24
N ILE A 23 17.12 -16.12 -0.94
CA ILE A 23 17.54 -14.72 -1.12
C ILE A 23 16.48 -13.96 -1.90
N GLN A 24 15.91 -14.58 -2.93
CA GLN A 24 14.78 -13.96 -3.67
C GLN A 24 13.54 -13.78 -2.79
N ALA A 25 13.19 -14.79 -1.99
CA ALA A 25 12.05 -14.74 -1.07
C ALA A 25 12.24 -13.73 0.07
N ALA A 26 13.48 -13.40 0.45
CA ALA A 26 13.77 -12.40 1.48
C ALA A 26 13.34 -10.97 1.07
N THR A 27 13.22 -10.71 -0.23
CA THR A 27 12.76 -9.40 -0.74
C THR A 27 11.47 -9.58 -1.54
N ARG A 28 10.44 -8.81 -1.22
CA ARG A 28 9.14 -8.88 -1.91
C ARG A 28 9.25 -8.48 -3.37
N ASP A 29 8.46 -9.11 -4.22
CA ASP A 29 8.44 -8.89 -5.67
C ASP A 29 8.32 -7.42 -6.08
N ASN A 30 7.40 -6.69 -5.46
CA ASN A 30 7.23 -5.27 -5.74
C ASN A 30 8.47 -4.44 -5.37
N THR A 31 9.17 -4.80 -4.31
CA THR A 31 10.42 -4.13 -3.92
C THR A 31 11.53 -4.48 -4.91
N ARG A 32 11.63 -5.75 -5.32
CA ARG A 32 12.59 -6.18 -6.35
C ARG A 32 12.36 -5.45 -7.68
N LYS A 33 11.11 -5.42 -8.16
CA LYS A 33 10.74 -4.70 -9.38
C LYS A 33 11.09 -3.21 -9.29
N ALA A 34 10.81 -2.58 -8.14
CA ALA A 34 11.17 -1.19 -7.92
C ALA A 34 12.68 -0.97 -7.94
N TYR A 35 13.47 -1.82 -7.27
CA TYR A 35 14.93 -1.73 -7.28
C TYR A 35 15.52 -2.01 -8.67
N GLN A 36 15.00 -2.98 -9.40
CA GLN A 36 15.42 -3.23 -10.78
C GLN A 36 15.17 -2.01 -11.67
N GLN A 37 14.03 -1.35 -11.54
CA GLN A 37 13.72 -0.12 -12.26
C GLN A 37 14.65 1.03 -11.85
N ASP A 38 14.96 1.14 -10.56
CA ASP A 38 15.87 2.17 -10.04
C ASP A 38 17.29 1.97 -10.56
N ILE A 39 17.77 0.71 -10.60
CA ILE A 39 19.09 0.37 -11.17
C ILE A 39 19.12 0.64 -12.67
N ARG A 40 18.09 0.24 -13.43
CA ARG A 40 18.02 0.54 -14.86
C ARG A 40 18.07 2.04 -15.15
N HIS A 41 17.36 2.83 -14.37
CA HIS A 41 17.38 4.29 -14.51
C HIS A 41 18.76 4.87 -14.21
N PHE A 42 19.47 4.37 -13.20
CA PHE A 42 20.83 4.81 -12.92
C PHE A 42 21.77 4.37 -14.06
N SER A 43 21.68 3.13 -14.54
CA SER A 43 22.52 2.59 -15.62
C SER A 43 22.29 3.30 -16.98
N SER A 44 21.14 3.95 -17.18
CA SER A 44 20.92 4.79 -18.37
C SER A 44 21.61 6.16 -18.27
N TRP A 45 22.12 6.54 -17.10
CA TRP A 45 22.77 7.81 -16.85
C TRP A 45 24.26 7.66 -16.48
N GLY A 46 24.62 6.61 -15.73
CA GLY A 46 25.96 6.33 -15.26
C GLY A 46 26.33 4.85 -15.36
N VAL A 47 27.54 4.49 -14.95
CA VAL A 47 28.07 3.13 -14.99
C VAL A 47 28.03 2.45 -13.64
N LEU A 48 27.96 1.11 -13.65
CA LEU A 48 28.06 0.27 -12.46
C LEU A 48 29.25 -0.69 -12.60
N PRO A 49 30.05 -0.92 -11.55
CA PRO A 49 29.96 -0.27 -10.23
C PRO A 49 30.27 1.23 -10.30
N THR A 50 29.69 2.02 -9.38
CA THR A 50 29.80 3.47 -9.36
C THR A 50 30.55 3.98 -8.12
N THR A 51 30.97 5.27 -8.17
CA THR A 51 31.64 5.94 -7.06
C THR A 51 30.69 6.89 -6.32
N SER A 52 31.11 7.35 -5.14
CA SER A 52 30.36 8.35 -4.38
C SER A 52 30.24 9.69 -5.10
N GLU A 53 31.26 10.10 -5.85
CA GLU A 53 31.28 11.33 -6.65
C GLU A 53 30.24 11.24 -7.77
N CYS A 54 30.19 10.12 -8.46
CA CYS A 54 29.21 9.89 -9.52
C CYS A 54 27.77 9.92 -8.96
N ILE A 55 27.55 9.36 -7.76
CA ILE A 55 26.24 9.43 -7.08
C ILE A 55 25.88 10.88 -6.73
N VAL A 56 26.82 11.70 -6.25
CA VAL A 56 26.57 13.12 -5.97
C VAL A 56 26.11 13.84 -7.24
N LEU A 57 26.80 13.63 -8.37
CA LEU A 57 26.41 14.21 -9.67
C LEU A 57 25.04 13.74 -10.11
N TYR A 58 24.74 12.44 -9.95
CA TYR A 58 23.42 11.87 -10.24
C TYR A 58 22.31 12.54 -9.39
N LEU A 59 22.54 12.70 -8.10
CA LEU A 59 21.58 13.35 -7.22
C LEU A 59 21.33 14.80 -7.64
N GLN A 60 22.38 15.55 -8.02
CA GLN A 60 22.27 16.92 -8.51
C GLN A 60 21.47 16.99 -9.82
N ALA A 61 21.79 16.12 -10.80
CA ALA A 61 21.12 16.07 -12.09
C ALA A 61 19.60 15.83 -11.97
N PHE A 62 19.16 15.06 -10.99
CA PHE A 62 17.75 14.70 -10.82
C PHE A 62 17.05 15.37 -9.64
N ALA A 63 17.71 16.29 -8.95
CA ALA A 63 17.18 16.94 -7.74
C ALA A 63 15.83 17.65 -7.96
N SER A 64 15.69 18.37 -9.08
CA SER A 64 14.47 19.12 -9.44
C SER A 64 13.45 18.28 -10.21
N GLN A 65 13.89 17.18 -10.84
CA GLN A 65 13.07 16.36 -11.74
C GLN A 65 12.32 15.25 -10.98
N LEU A 66 12.92 14.72 -9.92
CA LEU A 66 12.41 13.58 -9.18
C LEU A 66 12.02 13.96 -7.76
N ASN A 67 11.00 13.26 -7.25
CA ASN A 67 10.68 13.38 -5.84
C ASN A 67 11.88 12.92 -4.99
N PRO A 68 12.33 13.71 -3.99
CA PRO A 68 13.45 13.34 -3.12
C PRO A 68 13.32 11.96 -2.46
N ARG A 69 12.08 11.51 -2.16
CA ARG A 69 11.84 10.14 -1.66
C ARG A 69 12.14 9.06 -2.70
N THR A 70 11.97 9.37 -3.98
CA THR A 70 12.38 8.48 -5.07
C THR A 70 13.91 8.38 -5.12
N LEU A 71 14.62 9.49 -4.97
CA LEU A 71 16.08 9.50 -4.88
C LEU A 71 16.58 8.69 -3.68
N MET A 72 15.96 8.82 -2.51
CA MET A 72 16.28 7.99 -1.34
C MET A 72 16.13 6.48 -1.64
N ARG A 73 15.04 6.09 -2.29
CA ARG A 73 14.83 4.67 -2.67
C ARG A 73 15.89 4.20 -3.66
N ARG A 74 16.26 5.04 -4.64
CA ARG A 74 17.31 4.73 -5.61
C ARG A 74 18.67 4.53 -4.97
N LEU A 75 19.02 5.36 -3.99
CA LEU A 75 20.25 5.15 -3.19
C LEU A 75 20.21 3.80 -2.47
N THR A 76 19.06 3.41 -1.92
CA THR A 76 18.90 2.09 -1.30
C THR A 76 19.09 0.96 -2.31
N ALA A 77 18.56 1.11 -3.52
CA ALA A 77 18.74 0.12 -4.60
C ALA A 77 20.21 0.02 -5.03
N LEU A 78 20.90 1.16 -5.20
CA LEU A 78 22.32 1.23 -5.54
C LEU A 78 23.20 0.59 -4.47
N LYS A 79 22.96 0.93 -3.18
CA LYS A 79 23.62 0.28 -2.05
C LYS A 79 23.50 -1.25 -2.15
N ASN A 80 22.25 -1.74 -2.24
CA ASN A 80 22.00 -3.18 -2.28
C ASN A 80 22.68 -3.84 -3.48
N TRP A 81 22.63 -3.21 -4.65
CA TRP A 81 23.30 -3.71 -5.84
C TRP A 81 24.81 -3.88 -5.61
N HIS A 82 25.50 -2.85 -5.09
CA HIS A 82 26.93 -2.92 -4.83
C HIS A 82 27.28 -4.00 -3.81
N VAL A 83 26.59 -4.03 -2.68
CA VAL A 83 26.83 -5.02 -1.63
C VAL A 83 26.62 -6.45 -2.13
N TYR A 84 25.56 -6.71 -2.90
CA TYR A 84 25.30 -8.05 -3.44
C TYR A 84 26.26 -8.46 -4.58
N GLN A 85 26.90 -7.49 -5.23
CA GLN A 85 27.95 -7.74 -6.22
C GLN A 85 29.37 -7.81 -5.59
N GLY A 86 29.49 -7.67 -4.28
CA GLY A 86 30.77 -7.69 -3.57
C GLY A 86 31.56 -6.39 -3.60
N PHE A 87 30.93 -5.28 -4.02
CA PHE A 87 31.56 -3.95 -4.01
C PHE A 87 31.24 -3.21 -2.70
N SER A 88 32.11 -2.25 -2.36
CA SER A 88 31.86 -1.33 -1.24
C SER A 88 30.62 -0.45 -1.52
N ASP A 89 29.92 -0.05 -0.44
CA ASP A 89 28.73 0.80 -0.52
C ASP A 89 29.10 2.28 -0.81
N PRO A 90 28.96 2.79 -2.04
CA PRO A 90 29.31 4.17 -2.37
C PRO A 90 28.32 5.19 -1.81
N THR A 91 27.14 4.75 -1.37
CA THR A 91 26.12 5.64 -0.78
C THR A 91 26.41 5.98 0.68
N ALA A 92 27.34 5.28 1.31
CA ALA A 92 27.74 5.53 2.70
C ALA A 92 28.54 6.82 2.88
N SER A 93 29.05 7.42 1.79
CA SER A 93 29.82 8.65 1.80
C SER A 93 29.09 9.81 2.49
N PRO A 94 29.77 10.58 3.37
CA PRO A 94 29.20 11.79 3.98
C PRO A 94 28.69 12.80 2.95
N TRP A 95 29.37 12.93 1.81
CA TRP A 95 28.98 13.82 0.72
C TRP A 95 27.64 13.43 0.11
N VAL A 96 27.42 12.14 -0.17
CA VAL A 96 26.14 11.64 -0.68
C VAL A 96 25.01 11.94 0.30
N ARG A 97 25.23 11.67 1.59
CA ARG A 97 24.22 11.92 2.64
C ARG A 97 23.91 13.41 2.78
N LYS A 98 24.95 14.27 2.77
CA LYS A 98 24.79 15.71 2.88
C LYS A 98 24.09 16.30 1.67
N THR A 99 24.43 15.85 0.46
CA THR A 99 23.76 16.25 -0.80
C THR A 99 22.29 15.88 -0.77
N LEU A 100 21.95 14.61 -0.41
CA LEU A 100 20.57 14.19 -0.29
C LEU A 100 19.78 14.99 0.74
N LYS A 101 20.40 15.30 1.90
CA LYS A 101 19.77 16.15 2.92
C LYS A 101 19.48 17.56 2.38
N GLY A 102 20.43 18.15 1.63
CA GLY A 102 20.23 19.43 0.95
C GLY A 102 19.07 19.39 -0.04
N ILE A 103 19.01 18.35 -0.87
CA ILE A 103 17.91 18.15 -1.82
C ILE A 103 16.55 18.00 -1.10
N LEU A 104 16.49 17.27 0.01
CA LEU A 104 15.28 17.14 0.83
C LEU A 104 14.82 18.49 1.38
N ASN A 105 15.75 19.34 1.80
CA ASN A 105 15.44 20.68 2.34
C ASN A 105 14.92 21.62 1.24
N VAL A 106 15.50 21.57 0.04
CA VAL A 106 15.16 22.49 -1.08
C VAL A 106 13.94 22.01 -1.86
N HIS A 107 13.85 20.72 -2.15
CA HIS A 107 12.83 20.12 -3.04
C HIS A 107 11.83 19.25 -2.29
N GLY A 108 11.93 19.13 -0.97
CA GLY A 108 11.01 18.34 -0.16
C GLY A 108 9.59 18.90 -0.23
N LYS A 109 8.62 18.03 -0.59
CA LYS A 109 7.20 18.36 -0.61
C LYS A 109 6.45 17.53 0.41
N PRO A 110 5.39 18.08 1.02
CA PRO A 110 4.48 17.29 1.85
C PRO A 110 4.05 16.03 1.12
N LYS A 111 3.86 14.95 1.86
CA LYS A 111 3.39 13.69 1.28
C LYS A 111 1.93 13.85 0.86
N ASN A 112 1.65 13.71 -0.44
CA ASN A 112 0.26 13.57 -0.89
C ASN A 112 -0.31 12.28 -0.29
N ARG A 113 -1.23 12.44 0.66
CA ARG A 113 -1.95 11.33 1.27
C ARG A 113 -3.28 11.18 0.55
N ALA A 114 -3.68 9.93 0.27
CA ALA A 114 -5.03 9.67 -0.20
C ALA A 114 -6.03 10.21 0.83
N LEU A 115 -7.09 10.86 0.40
CA LEU A 115 -8.15 11.31 1.30
C LEU A 115 -8.80 10.11 2.01
N ALA A 116 -9.22 10.29 3.26
CA ALA A 116 -10.05 9.32 3.95
C ALA A 116 -11.43 9.30 3.29
N LEU A 117 -11.93 8.13 2.93
CA LEU A 117 -13.32 7.99 2.49
C LEU A 117 -14.24 8.03 3.72
N SER A 118 -15.19 8.96 3.77
CA SER A 118 -16.12 8.99 4.90
C SER A 118 -17.19 7.89 4.81
N VAL A 119 -17.86 7.59 5.91
CA VAL A 119 -18.93 6.58 5.91
C VAL A 119 -20.14 7.06 5.08
N GLU A 120 -20.42 8.36 5.06
CA GLU A 120 -21.47 8.96 4.27
C GLU A 120 -21.18 8.82 2.77
N GLN A 121 -19.95 9.08 2.36
CA GLN A 121 -19.49 8.85 0.98
C GLN A 121 -19.54 7.37 0.60
N LEU A 122 -19.14 6.48 1.51
CA LEU A 122 -19.28 5.04 1.29
C LEU A 122 -20.74 4.65 1.09
N THR A 123 -21.66 5.16 1.90
CA THR A 123 -23.11 4.92 1.77
C THR A 123 -23.62 5.38 0.41
N GLN A 124 -23.26 6.60 -0.01
CA GLN A 124 -23.61 7.12 -1.33
C GLN A 124 -23.15 6.22 -2.47
N MET A 125 -21.90 5.74 -2.38
CA MET A 125 -21.33 4.81 -3.37
C MET A 125 -22.05 3.45 -3.37
N VAL A 126 -22.40 2.92 -2.20
CA VAL A 126 -23.11 1.65 -2.07
C VAL A 126 -24.54 1.74 -2.64
N LEU A 127 -25.26 2.80 -2.34
CA LEU A 127 -26.61 3.05 -2.90
C LEU A 127 -26.55 3.11 -4.43
N TRP A 128 -25.67 3.93 -4.98
CA TRP A 128 -25.49 4.04 -6.42
C TRP A 128 -25.15 2.68 -7.08
N LEU A 129 -24.28 1.87 -6.46
CA LEU A 129 -23.93 0.53 -6.96
C LEU A 129 -25.12 -0.43 -6.95
N LYS A 130 -26.00 -0.36 -5.94
CA LYS A 130 -27.19 -1.22 -5.85
C LYS A 130 -28.18 -0.96 -6.99
N GLU A 131 -28.29 0.28 -7.45
CA GLU A 131 -29.17 0.67 -8.56
C GLU A 131 -28.72 0.10 -9.91
N GLN A 132 -27.42 -0.19 -10.10
CA GLN A 132 -26.88 -0.59 -11.41
C GLN A 132 -27.14 -2.05 -11.79
N ASN A 133 -27.43 -2.92 -10.85
CA ASN A 133 -27.80 -4.35 -11.00
C ASN A 133 -26.94 -5.16 -12.00
N THR A 134 -25.63 -4.97 -12.00
CA THR A 134 -24.68 -5.72 -12.84
C THR A 134 -23.73 -6.57 -11.98
N LEU A 135 -23.18 -7.65 -12.53
CA LEU A 135 -22.23 -8.49 -11.82
C LEU A 135 -21.03 -7.69 -11.27
N ALA A 136 -20.53 -6.72 -12.07
CA ALA A 136 -19.44 -5.85 -11.64
C ALA A 136 -19.83 -4.96 -10.44
N MET A 137 -21.08 -4.56 -10.34
CA MET A 137 -21.57 -3.72 -9.25
C MET A 137 -21.75 -4.48 -7.96
N TYR A 138 -22.20 -5.74 -8.01
CA TYR A 138 -22.20 -6.63 -6.84
C TYR A 138 -20.78 -6.83 -6.29
N ARG A 139 -19.81 -7.12 -7.19
CA ARG A 139 -18.39 -7.19 -6.79
C ARG A 139 -17.90 -5.90 -6.15
N ASN A 140 -18.15 -4.76 -6.79
CA ASN A 140 -17.66 -3.47 -6.34
C ASN A 140 -18.28 -3.08 -4.99
N ASN A 141 -19.55 -3.37 -4.78
CA ASN A 141 -20.25 -3.15 -3.51
C ASN A 141 -19.61 -3.97 -2.38
N ALA A 142 -19.44 -5.29 -2.58
CA ALA A 142 -18.76 -6.15 -1.62
C ALA A 142 -17.31 -5.69 -1.35
N LEU A 143 -16.57 -5.34 -2.40
CA LEU A 143 -15.18 -4.86 -2.32
C LEU A 143 -15.06 -3.59 -1.48
N LEU A 144 -15.95 -2.62 -1.69
CA LEU A 144 -15.93 -1.33 -0.96
C LEU A 144 -16.25 -1.55 0.52
N GLN A 145 -17.30 -2.31 0.81
CA GLN A 145 -17.72 -2.54 2.19
C GLN A 145 -16.73 -3.41 2.96
N VAL A 146 -16.33 -4.56 2.41
CA VAL A 146 -15.33 -5.44 3.04
C VAL A 146 -13.99 -4.71 3.18
N GLY A 147 -13.56 -3.96 2.17
CA GLY A 147 -12.33 -3.18 2.20
C GLY A 147 -12.33 -2.09 3.26
N PHE A 148 -13.46 -1.41 3.45
CA PHE A 148 -13.64 -0.36 4.46
C PHE A 148 -13.73 -0.98 5.87
N PHE A 149 -14.73 -1.83 6.11
CA PHE A 149 -14.99 -2.37 7.44
C PHE A 149 -13.93 -3.37 7.92
N GLY A 150 -13.24 -4.08 7.02
CA GLY A 150 -12.07 -4.89 7.38
C GLY A 150 -10.76 -4.09 7.41
N ALA A 151 -10.79 -2.79 7.07
CA ALA A 151 -9.60 -1.93 7.00
C ALA A 151 -8.44 -2.58 6.24
N PHE A 152 -8.71 -3.33 5.16
CA PHE A 152 -7.71 -4.08 4.41
C PHE A 152 -6.75 -3.20 3.60
N ARG A 153 -5.51 -3.66 3.45
CA ARG A 153 -4.63 -3.15 2.40
C ARG A 153 -5.07 -3.70 1.05
N ALA A 154 -4.78 -2.99 -0.03
CA ALA A 154 -5.12 -3.46 -1.37
C ALA A 154 -4.62 -4.89 -1.65
N SER A 155 -3.38 -5.18 -1.27
CA SER A 155 -2.81 -6.52 -1.44
C SER A 155 -3.51 -7.60 -0.61
N GLU A 156 -3.95 -7.27 0.60
CA GLU A 156 -4.72 -8.18 1.44
C GLU A 156 -6.09 -8.44 0.82
N LEU A 157 -6.79 -7.38 0.40
CA LEU A 157 -8.13 -7.48 -0.16
C LEU A 157 -8.18 -8.32 -1.45
N VAL A 158 -7.21 -8.14 -2.37
CA VAL A 158 -7.15 -8.95 -3.60
C VAL A 158 -6.69 -10.39 -3.35
N SER A 159 -6.00 -10.65 -2.24
CA SER A 159 -5.54 -12.00 -1.89
C SER A 159 -6.56 -12.82 -1.11
N LEU A 160 -7.73 -12.27 -0.80
CA LEU A 160 -8.78 -13.01 -0.11
C LEU A 160 -9.24 -14.21 -0.94
N GLN A 161 -9.23 -15.37 -0.32
CA GLN A 161 -9.75 -16.62 -0.89
C GLN A 161 -11.02 -17.01 -0.15
N PHE A 162 -11.93 -17.70 -0.83
CA PHE A 162 -13.19 -18.13 -0.25
C PHE A 162 -12.96 -19.02 0.98
N GLU A 163 -11.97 -19.89 0.93
CA GLU A 163 -11.58 -20.82 1.99
C GLU A 163 -11.05 -20.13 3.25
N ASN A 164 -10.68 -18.86 3.13
CA ASN A 164 -10.21 -18.05 4.25
C ASN A 164 -11.31 -17.25 4.93
N ILE A 165 -12.58 -17.46 4.55
CA ILE A 165 -13.73 -16.76 5.14
C ILE A 165 -14.65 -17.74 5.84
N SER A 166 -14.83 -17.53 7.12
CA SER A 166 -15.80 -18.25 7.93
C SER A 166 -17.00 -17.35 8.20
N PHE A 167 -18.19 -17.79 7.76
CA PHE A 167 -19.44 -17.11 8.09
C PHE A 167 -19.93 -17.62 9.45
N VAL A 168 -20.09 -16.70 10.40
CA VAL A 168 -20.51 -16.96 11.78
C VAL A 168 -21.77 -16.15 12.10
N PRO A 169 -22.51 -16.47 13.18
CA PRO A 169 -23.71 -15.73 13.54
C PRO A 169 -23.50 -14.23 13.72
N GLU A 170 -22.34 -13.83 14.21
CA GLU A 170 -21.98 -12.42 14.47
C GLU A 170 -21.50 -11.67 13.21
N GLY A 171 -21.08 -12.40 12.15
CA GLY A 171 -20.51 -11.78 10.95
C GLY A 171 -19.69 -12.70 10.09
N ILE A 172 -18.50 -12.25 9.72
CA ILE A 172 -17.46 -13.05 9.06
C ILE A 172 -16.14 -12.94 9.81
N ASP A 173 -15.43 -14.06 9.92
CA ASP A 173 -14.03 -14.09 10.30
C ASP A 173 -13.16 -14.35 9.06
N VAL A 174 -12.24 -13.46 8.80
CA VAL A 174 -11.39 -13.45 7.60
C VAL A 174 -9.96 -13.77 8.00
N LEU A 175 -9.49 -14.96 7.63
CA LEU A 175 -8.08 -15.32 7.80
C LEU A 175 -7.22 -14.66 6.72
N ILE A 176 -6.15 -14.01 7.15
CA ILE A 176 -5.13 -13.40 6.30
C ILE A 176 -3.84 -14.20 6.52
N PRO A 177 -3.54 -15.20 5.68
CA PRO A 177 -2.42 -16.13 5.89
C PRO A 177 -1.06 -15.42 5.90
N ARG A 178 -0.90 -14.37 5.09
CA ARG A 178 0.31 -13.54 5.02
C ARG A 178 -0.04 -12.08 4.76
N SER A 179 0.59 -11.19 5.51
CA SER A 179 0.43 -9.74 5.31
C SER A 179 1.77 -9.03 5.21
N LYS A 180 1.76 -7.75 4.85
CA LYS A 180 2.98 -6.91 4.86
C LYS A 180 3.60 -6.81 6.26
N THR A 181 2.80 -6.97 7.28
CA THR A 181 3.19 -6.88 8.68
C THR A 181 3.42 -8.23 9.33
N ASP A 182 3.24 -9.33 8.60
CA ASP A 182 3.47 -10.70 9.05
C ASP A 182 4.38 -11.46 8.05
N PRO A 183 5.70 -11.22 8.09
CA PRO A 183 6.65 -11.86 7.18
C PRO A 183 6.85 -13.34 7.48
N ILE A 184 6.62 -13.77 8.72
CA ILE A 184 6.79 -15.16 9.16
C ILE A 184 5.58 -16.02 8.77
N GLY A 185 4.40 -15.38 8.55
CA GLY A 185 3.18 -16.08 8.12
C GLY A 185 2.44 -16.77 9.27
N ASN A 186 2.46 -16.17 10.46
CA ASN A 186 1.65 -16.65 11.60
C ASN A 186 0.15 -16.55 11.33
N GLY A 187 -0.26 -15.81 10.28
CA GLY A 187 -1.64 -15.50 9.99
C GLY A 187 -2.23 -14.45 10.94
N GLN A 188 -3.21 -13.74 10.46
CA GLN A 188 -3.98 -12.79 11.27
C GLN A 188 -5.45 -12.94 10.91
N SER A 189 -6.37 -12.93 11.87
CA SER A 189 -7.78 -12.88 11.58
C SER A 189 -8.34 -11.46 11.68
N CYS A 190 -9.46 -11.24 11.00
CA CYS A 190 -10.19 -9.99 11.01
C CYS A 190 -11.69 -10.29 11.07
N ALA A 191 -12.27 -10.10 12.23
CA ALA A 191 -13.71 -10.23 12.42
C ALA A 191 -14.43 -8.98 11.91
N ILE A 192 -15.40 -9.17 11.01
CA ILE A 192 -16.25 -8.10 10.47
C ILE A 192 -17.70 -8.43 10.81
N PRO A 193 -18.36 -7.65 11.67
CA PRO A 193 -19.73 -7.93 12.09
C PRO A 193 -20.74 -7.64 11.00
N TYR A 194 -21.96 -8.17 11.14
CA TYR A 194 -23.09 -7.72 10.36
C TYR A 194 -23.32 -6.23 10.57
N GLY A 195 -23.66 -5.54 9.48
CA GLY A 195 -24.09 -4.16 9.52
C GLY A 195 -25.61 -4.05 9.56
N GLN A 196 -26.07 -2.80 9.68
CA GLN A 196 -27.49 -2.46 9.64
C GLN A 196 -27.78 -1.60 8.40
N GLY A 197 -29.01 -1.73 7.87
CA GLY A 197 -29.44 -0.95 6.72
C GLY A 197 -28.62 -1.21 5.47
N GLU A 198 -28.16 -0.12 4.83
CA GLU A 198 -27.48 -0.19 3.54
C GLU A 198 -26.03 -0.71 3.64
N LEU A 199 -25.41 -0.51 4.78
CA LEU A 199 -24.02 -0.91 5.01
C LEU A 199 -23.98 -2.22 5.81
N CYS A 200 -23.91 -3.33 5.07
CA CYS A 200 -23.64 -4.65 5.63
C CYS A 200 -22.60 -5.39 4.78
N PRO A 201 -21.32 -5.36 5.18
CA PRO A 201 -20.23 -6.00 4.42
C PRO A 201 -20.44 -7.50 4.26
N VAL A 202 -21.02 -8.16 5.25
CA VAL A 202 -21.30 -9.61 5.25
C VAL A 202 -22.33 -9.94 4.20
N THR A 203 -23.47 -9.25 4.19
CA THR A 203 -24.54 -9.44 3.20
C THR A 203 -24.05 -9.10 1.79
N ALA A 204 -23.30 -8.00 1.63
CA ALA A 204 -22.74 -7.63 0.34
C ALA A 204 -21.78 -8.71 -0.20
N LEU A 205 -20.97 -9.31 0.68
CA LEU A 205 -20.06 -10.39 0.30
C LEU A 205 -20.81 -11.66 -0.06
N LYS A 206 -21.83 -12.07 0.72
CA LYS A 206 -22.67 -13.22 0.41
C LYS A 206 -23.33 -13.09 -0.96
N ILE A 207 -24.01 -11.96 -1.20
CA ILE A 207 -24.67 -11.68 -2.50
C ILE A 207 -23.66 -11.73 -3.65
N TRP A 208 -22.46 -11.15 -3.45
CA TRP A 208 -21.42 -11.22 -4.47
C TRP A 208 -21.01 -12.65 -4.79
N CYS A 209 -20.70 -13.47 -3.76
CA CYS A 209 -20.30 -14.85 -3.96
C CYS A 209 -21.40 -15.68 -4.63
N GLU A 210 -22.66 -15.50 -4.23
CA GLU A 210 -23.81 -16.17 -4.84
C GLU A 210 -24.00 -15.76 -6.31
N LYS A 211 -24.03 -14.45 -6.62
CA LYS A 211 -24.23 -13.96 -7.99
C LYS A 211 -23.08 -14.31 -8.94
N ALA A 212 -21.89 -14.50 -8.41
CA ALA A 212 -20.69 -14.87 -9.16
C ALA A 212 -20.35 -16.36 -9.08
N GLU A 213 -21.18 -17.17 -8.40
CA GLU A 213 -21.01 -18.61 -8.21
C GLU A 213 -19.61 -18.96 -7.65
N ILE A 214 -19.11 -18.14 -6.71
CA ILE A 214 -17.80 -18.32 -6.08
C ILE A 214 -17.95 -19.26 -4.90
N THR A 215 -17.43 -20.47 -5.03
CA THR A 215 -17.39 -21.51 -3.99
C THR A 215 -15.97 -21.85 -3.57
N GLU A 216 -14.95 -21.37 -4.33
CA GLU A 216 -13.53 -21.61 -4.07
C GLU A 216 -12.64 -20.51 -4.66
N GLY A 217 -11.43 -20.41 -4.15
CA GLY A 217 -10.37 -19.56 -4.69
C GLY A 217 -10.60 -18.07 -4.49
N ALA A 218 -10.06 -17.25 -5.38
CA ALA A 218 -10.06 -15.80 -5.22
C ALA A 218 -11.48 -15.21 -5.20
N ILE A 219 -11.77 -14.37 -4.20
CA ILE A 219 -13.08 -13.73 -4.05
C ILE A 219 -13.24 -12.57 -5.04
N PHE A 220 -12.30 -11.65 -5.07
CA PHE A 220 -12.40 -10.45 -5.92
C PHE A 220 -11.69 -10.69 -7.25
N ARG A 221 -12.44 -11.19 -8.24
CA ARG A 221 -11.97 -11.54 -9.58
C ARG A 221 -12.24 -10.43 -10.59
N GLY A 222 -11.46 -10.42 -11.69
CA GLY A 222 -11.73 -9.57 -12.82
C GLY A 222 -13.01 -9.98 -13.56
N ILE A 223 -13.68 -9.00 -14.18
CA ILE A 223 -14.82 -9.22 -15.07
C ILE A 223 -14.44 -8.57 -16.40
N ASN A 224 -14.53 -9.31 -17.49
CA ASN A 224 -14.22 -8.81 -18.83
C ASN A 224 -15.31 -7.90 -19.41
N SER A 225 -15.09 -7.32 -20.59
CA SER A 225 -16.06 -6.45 -21.27
C SER A 225 -17.39 -7.14 -21.63
N HIS A 226 -17.39 -8.46 -21.71
CA HIS A 226 -18.60 -9.27 -21.98
C HIS A 226 -19.32 -9.72 -20.68
N GLY A 227 -18.94 -9.18 -19.53
CA GLY A 227 -19.54 -9.52 -18.24
C GLY A 227 -19.11 -10.88 -17.66
N LYS A 228 -18.19 -11.59 -18.30
CA LYS A 228 -17.72 -12.90 -17.84
C LYS A 228 -16.67 -12.75 -16.74
N LEU A 229 -16.84 -13.54 -15.67
CA LEU A 229 -15.91 -13.61 -14.55
C LEU A 229 -14.60 -14.30 -14.94
N ASN A 230 -13.48 -13.72 -14.58
CA ASN A 230 -12.16 -14.34 -14.72
C ASN A 230 -11.85 -15.25 -13.53
N THR A 231 -10.91 -16.17 -13.69
CA THR A 231 -10.44 -17.03 -12.59
C THR A 231 -9.45 -16.34 -11.68
N GLN A 232 -8.72 -15.36 -12.21
CA GLN A 232 -7.67 -14.64 -11.48
C GLN A 232 -8.22 -13.48 -10.65
N SER A 233 -7.60 -13.25 -9.49
CA SER A 233 -7.90 -12.09 -8.65
C SER A 233 -7.60 -10.77 -9.34
N LEU A 234 -8.28 -9.71 -8.89
CA LEU A 234 -7.96 -8.33 -9.26
C LEU A 234 -6.51 -7.97 -8.88
N SER A 235 -5.92 -7.04 -9.62
CA SER A 235 -4.67 -6.43 -9.18
C SER A 235 -4.93 -5.41 -8.06
N PRO A 236 -3.94 -5.13 -7.18
CA PRO A 236 -4.06 -4.07 -6.18
C PRO A 236 -4.34 -2.68 -6.79
N GLN A 237 -3.87 -2.42 -8.02
CA GLN A 237 -4.13 -1.19 -8.76
C GLN A 237 -5.59 -1.08 -9.18
N SER A 238 -6.20 -2.19 -9.59
CA SER A 238 -7.62 -2.24 -10.00
C SER A 238 -8.55 -1.75 -8.89
N ILE A 239 -8.25 -2.02 -7.61
CA ILE A 239 -9.05 -1.52 -6.48
C ILE A 239 -9.11 0.00 -6.47
N SER A 240 -7.97 0.67 -6.61
CA SER A 240 -7.93 2.14 -6.64
C SER A 240 -8.69 2.71 -7.84
N LEU A 241 -8.65 2.04 -8.99
CA LEU A 241 -9.40 2.44 -10.19
C LEU A 241 -10.91 2.26 -9.98
N ILE A 242 -11.34 1.16 -9.37
CA ILE A 242 -12.75 0.91 -9.04
C ILE A 242 -13.29 2.01 -8.10
N ILE A 243 -12.56 2.29 -7.01
CA ILE A 243 -12.96 3.31 -6.03
C ILE A 243 -13.13 4.68 -6.72
N LYS A 244 -12.14 5.09 -7.53
CA LYS A 244 -12.20 6.34 -8.26
C LYS A 244 -13.39 6.40 -9.21
N LYS A 245 -13.58 5.33 -10.01
CA LYS A 245 -14.66 5.25 -10.98
C LYS A 245 -16.03 5.40 -10.32
N VAL A 246 -16.25 4.70 -9.22
CA VAL A 246 -17.52 4.79 -8.47
C VAL A 246 -17.68 6.16 -7.82
N ALA A 247 -16.64 6.70 -7.19
CA ALA A 247 -16.67 8.02 -6.58
C ALA A 247 -16.94 9.15 -7.60
N ILE A 248 -16.39 9.05 -8.82
CA ILE A 248 -16.67 9.98 -9.93
C ILE A 248 -18.12 9.85 -10.36
N ALA A 249 -18.63 8.63 -10.53
CA ALA A 249 -20.02 8.39 -10.92
C ALA A 249 -21.03 8.94 -9.88
N CYS A 250 -20.65 8.88 -8.60
CA CYS A 250 -21.42 9.48 -7.50
C CYS A 250 -21.18 10.99 -7.33
N GLN A 251 -20.41 11.65 -8.20
CA GLN A 251 -20.07 13.08 -8.13
C GLN A 251 -19.44 13.49 -6.78
N ILE A 252 -18.72 12.58 -6.13
CA ILE A 252 -18.05 12.87 -4.85
C ILE A 252 -16.89 13.85 -5.10
N PRO A 253 -16.80 14.95 -4.33
CA PRO A 253 -15.71 15.91 -4.47
C PRO A 253 -14.35 15.25 -4.34
N GLN A 254 -13.39 15.66 -5.16
CA GLN A 254 -12.02 15.17 -5.17
C GLN A 254 -11.90 13.63 -5.41
N ALA A 255 -12.86 13.03 -6.10
CA ALA A 255 -12.91 11.59 -6.40
C ALA A 255 -11.57 11.01 -6.94
N ASN A 256 -10.84 11.81 -7.74
CA ASN A 256 -9.54 11.42 -8.31
C ASN A 256 -8.42 11.22 -7.28
N THR A 257 -8.59 11.70 -6.05
CA THR A 257 -7.59 11.55 -4.98
C THR A 257 -7.78 10.26 -4.18
N PHE A 258 -8.94 9.61 -4.31
CA PHE A 258 -9.20 8.35 -3.62
C PHE A 258 -8.35 7.20 -4.17
N SER A 259 -8.05 6.27 -3.29
CA SER A 259 -7.33 5.03 -3.59
C SER A 259 -7.76 3.94 -2.60
N SER A 260 -7.20 2.75 -2.75
CA SER A 260 -7.39 1.67 -1.76
C SER A 260 -7.05 2.08 -0.32
N HIS A 261 -6.09 2.98 -0.15
CA HIS A 261 -5.75 3.54 1.16
C HIS A 261 -6.87 4.42 1.75
N SER A 262 -7.75 4.97 0.93
CA SER A 262 -8.88 5.80 1.37
C SER A 262 -9.90 5.01 2.19
N LEU A 263 -10.14 3.74 1.86
CA LEU A 263 -11.00 2.85 2.63
C LEU A 263 -10.43 2.64 4.04
N ARG A 264 -9.17 2.25 4.12
CA ARG A 264 -8.49 1.95 5.37
C ARG A 264 -8.31 3.18 6.28
N ARG A 265 -8.04 4.35 5.69
CA ARG A 265 -8.01 5.63 6.41
C ARG A 265 -9.40 6.01 6.89
N GLY A 266 -10.40 5.89 6.00
CA GLY A 266 -11.79 6.17 6.29
C GLY A 266 -12.31 5.36 7.47
N PHE A 267 -11.99 4.08 7.53
CA PHE A 267 -12.31 3.26 8.71
C PHE A 267 -11.68 3.83 9.98
N ALA A 268 -10.37 4.09 9.99
CA ALA A 268 -9.67 4.56 11.18
C ALA A 268 -10.19 5.94 11.67
N THR A 269 -10.39 6.89 10.74
CA THR A 269 -10.92 8.22 11.06
C THR A 269 -12.36 8.15 11.56
N THR A 270 -13.21 7.33 10.92
CA THR A 270 -14.61 7.17 11.33
C THR A 270 -14.72 6.47 12.69
N ALA A 271 -13.97 5.39 12.89
CA ALA A 271 -13.95 4.67 14.18
C ALA A 271 -13.51 5.58 15.33
N SER A 272 -12.48 6.40 15.12
CA SER A 272 -12.02 7.38 16.10
C SER A 272 -13.09 8.43 16.42
N ARG A 273 -13.75 9.00 15.42
CA ARG A 273 -14.85 9.97 15.63
C ARG A 273 -16.02 9.37 16.42
N LYS A 274 -16.26 8.07 16.22
CA LYS A 274 -17.30 7.33 16.98
C LYS A 274 -16.83 6.83 18.34
N GLY A 275 -15.66 7.28 18.82
CA GLY A 275 -15.15 6.98 20.15
C GLY A 275 -14.53 5.59 20.30
N ALA A 276 -14.20 4.89 19.22
CA ALA A 276 -13.53 3.60 19.34
C ALA A 276 -12.15 3.75 20.00
N PRO A 277 -11.79 2.90 20.96
CA PRO A 277 -10.48 2.94 21.62
C PRO A 277 -9.34 2.77 20.62
N PHE A 278 -8.25 3.52 20.82
CA PHE A 278 -7.06 3.47 19.97
C PHE A 278 -6.54 2.05 19.71
N ILE A 279 -6.44 1.25 20.78
CA ILE A 279 -5.98 -0.15 20.72
C ILE A 279 -6.90 -1.00 19.85
N SER A 280 -8.21 -0.78 19.91
CA SER A 280 -9.20 -1.50 19.09
C SER A 280 -9.03 -1.15 17.60
N ILE A 281 -8.81 0.12 17.27
CA ILE A 281 -8.52 0.58 15.92
C ILE A 281 -7.23 -0.07 15.42
N MET A 282 -6.15 -0.02 16.22
CA MET A 282 -4.85 -0.62 15.91
C MET A 282 -4.97 -2.11 15.61
N ARG A 283 -5.64 -2.85 16.49
CA ARG A 283 -5.82 -4.31 16.38
C ARG A 283 -6.63 -4.65 15.14
N HIS A 284 -7.80 -4.05 14.98
CA HIS A 284 -8.69 -4.33 13.86
C HIS A 284 -8.01 -4.07 12.51
N GLY A 285 -7.34 -2.93 12.35
CA GLY A 285 -6.65 -2.60 11.11
C GLY A 285 -5.26 -3.24 10.98
N ARG A 286 -4.79 -3.99 11.94
CA ARG A 286 -3.48 -4.67 11.89
C ARG A 286 -2.32 -3.70 11.64
N TRP A 287 -2.38 -2.52 12.30
CA TRP A 287 -1.27 -1.56 12.28
C TRP A 287 -0.20 -1.92 13.30
N ARG A 288 1.06 -1.93 12.88
CA ARG A 288 2.22 -2.09 13.78
C ARG A 288 2.77 -0.76 14.27
N ASN A 289 2.57 0.30 13.48
CA ASN A 289 3.12 1.61 13.77
C ASN A 289 2.01 2.53 14.31
N GLU A 290 2.10 2.88 15.57
CA GLU A 290 1.18 3.75 16.28
C GLU A 290 1.10 5.14 15.66
N SER A 291 2.24 5.71 15.24
CA SER A 291 2.27 7.06 14.63
C SER A 291 1.41 7.17 13.38
N THR A 292 1.21 6.05 12.66
CA THR A 292 0.33 6.03 11.49
C THR A 292 -1.14 6.17 11.90
N VAL A 293 -1.56 5.47 12.95
CA VAL A 293 -2.96 5.51 13.43
C VAL A 293 -3.23 6.82 14.13
N LEU A 294 -2.30 7.30 14.96
CA LEU A 294 -2.39 8.63 15.59
C LEU A 294 -2.56 9.74 14.54
N ALA A 295 -1.85 9.67 13.40
CA ALA A 295 -2.02 10.63 12.33
C ALA A 295 -3.41 10.56 11.66
N TYR A 296 -4.05 9.39 11.60
CA TYR A 296 -5.44 9.26 11.10
C TYR A 296 -6.45 9.76 12.11
N ILE A 297 -6.23 9.49 13.41
CA ILE A 297 -7.06 10.00 14.50
C ILE A 297 -7.01 11.52 14.54
N ALA A 298 -5.81 12.10 14.56
CA ALA A 298 -5.61 13.54 14.55
C ALA A 298 -6.30 14.23 13.35
N GLU A 299 -6.28 13.58 12.17
CA GLU A 299 -7.01 14.07 11.00
C GLU A 299 -8.52 13.97 11.17
N GLY A 300 -9.00 12.86 11.72
CA GLY A 300 -10.43 12.63 11.99
C GLY A 300 -11.01 13.57 13.03
N GLN A 301 -10.22 13.91 14.03
CA GLN A 301 -10.61 14.75 15.18
C GLN A 301 -10.11 16.20 15.05
N ARG A 302 -9.73 16.65 13.85
CA ARG A 302 -9.06 17.94 13.66
C ARG A 302 -9.82 19.13 14.26
N PHE A 303 -11.13 19.07 14.26
CA PHE A 303 -12.01 20.08 14.86
C PHE A 303 -12.74 19.59 16.12
N GLU A 304 -12.64 18.28 16.43
CA GLU A 304 -13.18 17.72 17.67
C GLU A 304 -12.04 17.73 18.70
N PHE A 305 -12.31 18.09 19.93
CA PHE A 305 -11.31 18.25 21.01
C PHE A 305 -10.16 19.21 20.64
N ASN A 306 -10.45 20.21 19.83
CA ASN A 306 -9.47 21.21 19.44
C ASN A 306 -9.24 22.19 20.62
N ALA A 307 -7.98 22.36 21.03
CA ALA A 307 -7.63 23.25 22.13
C ALA A 307 -8.13 24.71 21.90
N ALA A 308 -8.09 25.20 20.65
CA ALA A 308 -8.63 26.52 20.33
C ALA A 308 -10.15 26.61 20.51
N GLN A 309 -10.87 25.52 20.21
CA GLN A 309 -12.32 25.47 20.41
C GLN A 309 -12.70 25.51 21.88
N ILE A 310 -11.91 24.91 22.76
CA ILE A 310 -12.11 24.98 24.21
C ILE A 310 -12.00 26.44 24.65
N ILE A 311 -10.97 27.14 24.21
CA ILE A 311 -10.74 28.56 24.55
C ILE A 311 -11.83 29.46 23.96
N LEU A 312 -12.28 29.19 22.71
CA LEU A 312 -13.29 30.00 22.06
C LEU A 312 -14.72 29.76 22.59
N ASN A 313 -14.98 28.60 23.18
CA ASN A 313 -16.27 28.26 23.76
C ASN A 313 -16.34 28.56 25.27
N ASP A 314 -15.24 28.97 25.89
CA ASP A 314 -15.24 29.44 27.26
C ASP A 314 -15.80 30.88 27.22
N PRO A 315 -17.00 31.14 27.75
CA PRO A 315 -17.49 32.51 27.85
C PRO A 315 -16.54 33.26 28.78
N ALA A 316 -15.87 34.29 28.22
CA ALA A 316 -15.08 35.18 29.05
C ALA A 316 -15.96 35.68 30.19
N ASP A 317 -15.52 35.45 31.44
CA ASP A 317 -16.11 36.04 32.67
C ASP A 317 -16.22 37.55 32.57
#